data_8e0056a403430e118c2f8804743d7c59
#
_entry.id   8e0056a403430e118c2f8804743d7c59
#
_cell.length_a   1.000
_cell.length_b   1.000
_cell.length_c   1.000
_cell.angle_alpha   90.00
_cell.angle_beta   90.00
_cell.angle_gamma   90.00
#
_symmetry.space_group_name_H-M   'P 1'
#
loop_
_entity.id
_entity.type
_entity.pdbx_description
1 polymer ?
#
loop_
_entity_poly.entity_id
_entity_poly.type
_entity_poly.pdbx_seq_one_letter_code
_entity_poly.pdbx_strand_id
1 'polypeptide(L)'
;MSELRLNPLTGRWVTIASTRQDRPGDLVSRELPIETDPDAPCPFCPGNEEETPPSLEEYGSSGAWSVRVVPNKYPAFAGSEPMRVTNLGPVFTQANASGIHEVLVLSPEHDHTWGDLDDKQAGLVMAAIRDRMEDHGRQAGTRYTQAIVNAGRAAGASLEHPHGQLLGIPFVPGEIAEEQRGFERFDGSCLLCTTMQAELEAGHRVVHADERVVVLCPFWSASPYQMLVLPRTHAEHLTEASPKDLVAVGRAVRDSLMALRAVMGQVSYNLVFHTAPHHHPGDFHWHVHVNPRITSVAGFEQGTGVMINIMPPELACNHLRANAPLGVDVA
;
A
#
# COMPACT_ATOMS: atom_id res chain seq x y z
N MET A 1 -4.96 -30.00 0.72
CA MET A 1 -6.31 -29.79 0.12
C MET A 1 -6.49 -28.31 -0.09
N SER A 2 -7.17 -27.89 -1.15
CA SER A 2 -7.53 -26.49 -1.34
C SER A 2 -8.70 -26.13 -0.43
N GLU A 3 -8.75 -24.88 0.04
CA GLU A 3 -9.82 -24.35 0.89
C GLU A 3 -10.22 -22.93 0.48
N LEU A 4 -11.43 -22.52 0.85
CA LEU A 4 -11.91 -21.16 0.65
C LEU A 4 -11.84 -20.40 1.97
N ARG A 5 -11.29 -19.18 1.92
CA ARG A 5 -11.22 -18.27 3.06
C ARG A 5 -11.94 -16.96 2.72
N LEU A 6 -12.78 -16.50 3.62
CA LEU A 6 -13.52 -15.25 3.45
C LEU A 6 -12.65 -14.07 3.90
N ASN A 7 -12.54 -13.05 3.06
CA ASN A 7 -12.03 -11.75 3.46
C ASN A 7 -13.14 -10.97 4.17
N PRO A 8 -13.07 -10.75 5.49
CA PRO A 8 -14.15 -10.10 6.23
C PRO A 8 -14.30 -8.61 5.91
N LEU A 9 -13.23 -7.95 5.42
CA LEU A 9 -13.28 -6.55 4.98
C LEU A 9 -14.17 -6.37 3.76
N THR A 10 -13.98 -7.21 2.73
CA THR A 10 -14.67 -7.04 1.44
C THR A 10 -15.82 -8.02 1.22
N GLY A 11 -15.89 -9.11 2.01
CA GLY A 11 -16.84 -10.20 1.80
C GLY A 11 -16.48 -11.12 0.63
N ARG A 12 -15.30 -10.99 0.05
CA ARG A 12 -14.85 -11.80 -1.09
C ARG A 12 -14.17 -13.09 -0.60
N TRP A 13 -14.38 -14.16 -1.36
CA TRP A 13 -13.70 -15.43 -1.12
C TRP A 13 -12.32 -15.46 -1.80
N VAL A 14 -11.37 -16.10 -1.11
CA VAL A 14 -10.04 -16.40 -1.64
C VAL A 14 -9.83 -17.91 -1.58
N THR A 15 -9.30 -18.50 -2.64
CA THR A 15 -8.93 -19.91 -2.69
C THR A 15 -7.47 -20.08 -2.25
N ILE A 16 -7.22 -20.83 -1.19
CA ILE A 16 -5.85 -21.26 -0.81
C ILE A 16 -5.62 -22.63 -1.43
N ALA A 17 -4.71 -22.69 -2.41
CA ALA A 17 -4.46 -23.86 -3.24
C ALA A 17 -3.02 -24.37 -3.08
N SER A 18 -2.66 -24.83 -1.86
CA SER A 18 -1.30 -25.24 -1.48
C SER A 18 -0.70 -26.34 -2.38
N THR A 19 -1.52 -27.24 -2.94
CA THR A 19 -1.05 -28.28 -3.85
C THR A 19 -0.55 -27.76 -5.20
N ARG A 20 -0.75 -26.48 -5.51
CA ARG A 20 -0.24 -25.85 -6.74
C ARG A 20 1.18 -25.31 -6.59
N GLN A 21 1.75 -25.28 -5.39
CA GLN A 21 3.16 -24.86 -5.15
C GLN A 21 4.17 -25.70 -5.94
N ASP A 22 3.83 -26.98 -6.22
CA ASP A 22 4.70 -27.92 -6.93
C ASP A 22 4.73 -27.69 -8.45
N ARG A 23 4.01 -26.71 -8.98
CA ARG A 23 4.05 -26.37 -10.40
C ARG A 23 5.35 -25.66 -10.76
N PRO A 24 6.08 -26.13 -11.78
CA PRO A 24 7.28 -25.44 -12.23
C PRO A 24 6.98 -23.98 -12.61
N GLY A 25 7.67 -23.02 -11.96
CA GLY A 25 7.64 -21.61 -12.28
C GLY A 25 6.55 -20.75 -11.61
N ASP A 26 5.68 -21.33 -10.76
CA ASP A 26 4.59 -20.58 -10.11
C ASP A 26 5.08 -19.61 -8.99
N LEU A 27 6.27 -19.83 -8.44
CA LEU A 27 6.89 -18.99 -7.39
C LEU A 27 8.19 -18.30 -7.84
N VAL A 28 8.46 -18.27 -9.13
CA VAL A 28 9.66 -17.60 -9.65
C VAL A 28 9.33 -16.15 -9.95
N SER A 29 9.79 -15.25 -9.09
CA SER A 29 9.80 -13.82 -9.42
C SER A 29 10.65 -13.60 -10.67
N ARG A 30 10.03 -13.13 -11.73
CA ARG A 30 10.73 -12.67 -12.93
C ARG A 30 10.76 -11.15 -12.85
N GLU A 31 11.74 -10.59 -12.15
CA GLU A 31 11.98 -9.16 -12.26
C GLU A 31 12.42 -8.85 -13.69
N LEU A 32 11.67 -7.99 -14.33
CA LEU A 32 12.04 -7.38 -15.58
C LEU A 32 12.60 -5.99 -15.26
N PRO A 33 13.77 -5.63 -15.83
CA PRO A 33 14.30 -4.28 -15.63
C PRO A 33 13.30 -3.25 -16.18
N ILE A 34 13.23 -2.11 -15.53
CA ILE A 34 12.54 -0.94 -16.07
C ILE A 34 13.43 -0.43 -17.22
N GLU A 35 12.88 -0.38 -18.43
CA GLU A 35 13.58 0.17 -19.57
C GLU A 35 13.66 1.68 -19.41
N THR A 36 14.81 2.19 -19.00
CA THR A 36 15.13 3.62 -18.95
C THR A 36 16.15 3.94 -20.04
N ASP A 37 16.06 5.13 -20.60
CA ASP A 37 17.11 5.64 -21.46
C ASP A 37 18.35 5.91 -20.59
N PRO A 38 19.47 5.20 -20.80
CA PRO A 38 20.65 5.34 -19.96
C PRO A 38 21.31 6.74 -20.07
N ASP A 39 21.00 7.49 -21.12
CA ASP A 39 21.51 8.84 -21.35
C ASP A 39 20.56 9.93 -20.79
N ALA A 40 19.33 9.58 -20.39
CA ALA A 40 18.40 10.52 -19.81
C ALA A 40 18.63 10.70 -18.30
N PRO A 41 18.74 11.93 -17.79
CA PRO A 41 18.87 12.16 -16.35
C PRO A 41 17.60 11.72 -15.63
N CYS A 42 17.76 11.04 -14.48
CA CYS A 42 16.63 10.70 -13.63
C CYS A 42 16.01 11.98 -13.03
N PRO A 43 14.71 12.24 -13.25
CA PRO A 43 14.08 13.48 -12.79
C PRO A 43 13.95 13.59 -11.26
N PHE A 44 14.19 12.49 -10.54
CA PHE A 44 14.05 12.44 -9.08
C PHE A 44 15.39 12.46 -8.35
N CYS A 45 16.52 12.34 -9.06
CA CYS A 45 17.85 12.47 -8.45
C CYS A 45 18.13 13.92 -8.05
N PRO A 46 18.85 14.15 -6.93
CA PRO A 46 19.32 15.47 -6.55
C PRO A 46 20.13 16.13 -7.68
N GLY A 47 19.85 17.42 -7.91
CA GLY A 47 20.46 18.21 -9.00
C GLY A 47 19.65 18.19 -10.31
N ASN A 48 18.57 17.42 -10.40
CA ASN A 48 17.67 17.36 -11.55
C ASN A 48 16.26 17.87 -11.20
N GLU A 49 16.12 18.70 -10.15
CA GLU A 49 14.82 19.18 -9.66
C GLU A 49 14.04 19.94 -10.73
N GLU A 50 14.72 20.56 -11.70
CA GLU A 50 14.11 21.28 -12.81
C GLU A 50 13.39 20.37 -13.84
N GLU A 51 13.67 19.07 -13.84
CA GLU A 51 13.00 18.09 -14.69
C GLU A 51 11.57 17.75 -14.20
N THR A 52 11.22 18.19 -13.00
CA THR A 52 9.88 18.03 -12.40
C THR A 52 9.20 19.38 -12.23
N PRO A 53 7.87 19.43 -12.06
CA PRO A 53 7.23 20.64 -11.57
C PRO A 53 7.81 21.07 -10.21
N PRO A 54 7.69 22.35 -9.82
CA PRO A 54 8.17 22.84 -8.54
C PRO A 54 7.62 22.01 -7.37
N SER A 55 8.48 21.78 -6.37
CA SER A 55 8.10 21.02 -5.17
C SER A 55 6.92 21.69 -4.46
N LEU A 56 5.97 20.88 -4.04
CA LEU A 56 4.89 21.30 -3.13
C LEU A 56 5.41 21.34 -1.71
N GLU A 57 6.21 20.33 -1.34
CA GLU A 57 6.85 20.20 -0.04
C GLU A 57 8.19 19.47 -0.15
N GLU A 58 9.09 19.81 0.79
CA GLU A 58 10.38 19.17 0.97
C GLU A 58 10.63 18.95 2.46
N TYR A 59 11.00 17.71 2.79
CA TYR A 59 11.36 17.30 4.15
C TYR A 59 12.87 17.05 4.19
N GLY A 60 13.56 17.61 5.17
CA GLY A 60 15.01 17.44 5.31
C GLY A 60 15.68 18.63 5.96
N SER A 61 16.97 18.79 5.73
CA SER A 61 17.76 19.95 6.16
C SER A 61 17.70 21.05 5.09
N SER A 62 17.97 22.29 5.48
CA SER A 62 18.04 23.41 4.55
C SER A 62 19.06 23.12 3.43
N GLY A 63 18.58 23.08 2.18
CA GLY A 63 19.39 22.85 0.98
C GLY A 63 19.70 21.37 0.66
N ALA A 64 19.13 20.42 1.44
CA ALA A 64 19.24 18.98 1.16
C ALA A 64 17.94 18.30 1.58
N TRP A 65 17.08 18.02 0.61
CA TRP A 65 15.84 17.29 0.86
C TRP A 65 16.10 15.81 1.14
N SER A 66 15.30 15.22 1.97
CA SER A 66 15.26 13.78 2.24
C SER A 66 14.03 13.12 1.64
N VAL A 67 12.90 13.84 1.61
CA VAL A 67 11.66 13.46 0.94
C VAL A 67 11.16 14.69 0.18
N ARG A 68 10.64 14.49 -1.01
CA ARG A 68 10.20 15.58 -1.87
C ARG A 68 8.83 15.24 -2.48
N VAL A 69 7.91 16.18 -2.46
CA VAL A 69 6.58 16.04 -3.06
C VAL A 69 6.44 17.01 -4.23
N VAL A 70 6.07 16.48 -5.38
CA VAL A 70 5.89 17.27 -6.60
C VAL A 70 4.54 16.95 -7.26
N PRO A 71 3.91 17.88 -7.98
CA PRO A 71 2.80 17.54 -8.86
C PRO A 71 3.23 16.50 -9.91
N ASN A 72 2.37 15.54 -10.22
CA ASN A 72 2.68 14.62 -11.32
C ASN A 72 2.65 15.39 -12.66
N LYS A 73 3.72 15.26 -13.46
CA LYS A 73 3.84 15.91 -14.79
C LYS A 73 2.77 15.39 -15.78
N TYR A 74 2.29 14.17 -15.56
CA TYR A 74 1.28 13.49 -16.41
C TYR A 74 0.10 13.01 -15.54
N PRO A 75 -0.71 13.92 -14.98
CA PRO A 75 -1.69 13.55 -13.98
C PRO A 75 -2.88 12.78 -14.57
N ALA A 76 -3.32 11.74 -13.87
CA ALA A 76 -4.58 11.05 -14.19
C ALA A 76 -5.81 11.82 -13.69
N PHE A 77 -5.64 12.60 -12.61
CA PHE A 77 -6.65 13.48 -12.04
C PHE A 77 -6.04 14.87 -11.91
N ALA A 78 -6.73 15.90 -12.42
CA ALA A 78 -6.25 17.27 -12.37
C ALA A 78 -7.40 18.29 -12.35
N GLY A 79 -7.14 19.44 -11.71
CA GLY A 79 -8.08 20.55 -11.64
C GLY A 79 -8.98 20.51 -10.42
N SER A 80 -9.45 21.70 -10.03
CA SER A 80 -10.27 21.93 -8.82
C SER A 80 -11.77 22.02 -9.13
N GLU A 81 -12.17 21.89 -10.39
CA GLU A 81 -13.59 21.96 -10.77
C GLU A 81 -14.35 20.80 -10.13
N PRO A 82 -15.58 21.05 -9.64
CA PRO A 82 -16.42 19.96 -9.14
C PRO A 82 -16.63 18.87 -10.19
N MET A 83 -16.70 17.63 -9.75
CA MET A 83 -17.05 16.50 -10.61
C MET A 83 -18.44 16.75 -11.23
N ARG A 84 -18.50 16.82 -12.57
CA ARG A 84 -19.73 17.02 -13.33
C ARG A 84 -20.04 15.77 -14.13
N VAL A 85 -21.15 15.13 -13.76
CA VAL A 85 -21.64 13.94 -14.47
C VAL A 85 -22.49 14.36 -15.66
N THR A 86 -22.18 13.83 -16.84
CA THR A 86 -22.91 14.07 -18.08
C THR A 86 -23.37 12.76 -18.68
N ASN A 87 -24.65 12.66 -19.01
CA ASN A 87 -25.24 11.53 -19.71
C ASN A 87 -25.24 11.79 -21.21
N LEU A 88 -24.56 10.95 -21.99
CA LEU A 88 -24.43 11.06 -23.43
C LEU A 88 -25.41 10.15 -24.19
N GLY A 89 -26.31 9.47 -23.50
CA GLY A 89 -27.28 8.53 -24.04
C GLY A 89 -27.76 7.55 -22.97
N PRO A 90 -28.51 6.53 -23.34
CA PRO A 90 -29.18 5.68 -22.34
C PRO A 90 -28.23 4.90 -21.42
N VAL A 91 -26.98 4.69 -21.84
CA VAL A 91 -25.99 3.87 -21.08
C VAL A 91 -24.61 4.53 -21.01
N PHE A 92 -24.41 5.70 -21.60
CA PHE A 92 -23.11 6.35 -21.64
C PHE A 92 -23.08 7.51 -20.67
N THR A 93 -22.27 7.38 -19.62
CA THR A 93 -22.10 8.40 -18.59
C THR A 93 -20.61 8.73 -18.47
N GLN A 94 -20.28 10.00 -18.46
CA GLN A 94 -18.91 10.48 -18.24
C GLN A 94 -18.89 11.57 -17.18
N ALA A 95 -17.71 11.79 -16.61
CA ALA A 95 -17.43 12.95 -15.77
C ALA A 95 -16.01 13.46 -16.04
N ASN A 96 -15.74 14.73 -15.70
CA ASN A 96 -14.38 15.25 -15.68
C ASN A 96 -13.57 14.54 -14.58
N ALA A 97 -12.31 14.21 -14.88
CA ALA A 97 -11.38 13.61 -13.91
C ALA A 97 -10.68 14.71 -13.08
N SER A 98 -11.48 15.50 -12.37
CA SER A 98 -10.96 16.48 -11.43
C SER A 98 -10.31 15.81 -10.25
N GLY A 99 -9.29 16.45 -9.68
CA GLY A 99 -8.61 15.94 -8.51
C GLY A 99 -7.14 16.35 -8.46
N ILE A 100 -6.38 15.63 -7.68
CA ILE A 100 -4.97 15.88 -7.40
C ILE A 100 -4.18 14.63 -7.75
N HIS A 101 -3.01 14.79 -8.36
CA HIS A 101 -2.09 13.70 -8.58
C HIS A 101 -0.66 14.17 -8.28
N GLU A 102 -0.08 13.66 -7.22
CA GLU A 102 1.23 14.03 -6.72
C GLU A 102 2.16 12.81 -6.74
N VAL A 103 3.45 13.09 -6.89
CA VAL A 103 4.54 12.12 -6.74
C VAL A 103 5.28 12.43 -5.45
N LEU A 104 5.54 11.40 -4.69
CA LEU A 104 6.32 11.43 -3.46
C LEU A 104 7.66 10.73 -3.71
N VAL A 105 8.76 11.48 -3.82
CA VAL A 105 10.12 10.92 -3.91
C VAL A 105 10.56 10.53 -2.51
N LEU A 106 10.83 9.24 -2.30
CA LEU A 106 11.01 8.64 -0.97
C LEU A 106 12.41 8.85 -0.39
N SER A 107 13.39 9.08 -1.24
CA SER A 107 14.81 9.19 -0.86
C SER A 107 15.56 9.96 -1.94
N PRO A 108 16.64 10.67 -1.63
CA PRO A 108 17.58 11.19 -2.65
C PRO A 108 18.40 10.09 -3.33
N GLU A 109 18.48 8.91 -2.73
CA GLU A 109 19.28 7.79 -3.23
C GLU A 109 18.52 7.03 -4.33
N HIS A 110 19.11 6.97 -5.53
CA HIS A 110 18.46 6.40 -6.72
C HIS A 110 18.12 4.91 -6.58
N ASP A 111 19.04 4.15 -6.01
CA ASP A 111 18.98 2.68 -5.97
C ASP A 111 18.32 2.13 -4.71
N HIS A 112 17.85 3.01 -3.82
CA HIS A 112 17.13 2.57 -2.63
C HIS A 112 15.70 2.16 -2.97
N THR A 113 15.13 1.33 -2.11
CA THR A 113 13.69 1.05 -2.05
C THR A 113 13.20 1.42 -0.66
N TRP A 114 11.91 1.29 -0.37
CA TRP A 114 11.41 1.47 1.01
C TRP A 114 12.13 0.53 1.99
N GLY A 115 12.51 -0.68 1.53
CA GLY A 115 13.24 -1.66 2.32
C GLY A 115 14.68 -1.25 2.70
N ASP A 116 15.21 -0.16 2.13
CA ASP A 116 16.57 0.33 2.37
C ASP A 116 16.58 1.63 3.19
N LEU A 117 15.40 2.18 3.54
CA LEU A 117 15.28 3.40 4.34
C LEU A 117 15.68 3.16 5.80
N ASP A 118 16.30 4.12 6.44
CA ASP A 118 16.46 4.10 7.90
C ASP A 118 15.16 4.46 8.63
N ASP A 119 15.13 4.32 9.97
CA ASP A 119 13.93 4.60 10.78
C ASP A 119 13.43 6.04 10.63
N LYS A 120 14.37 6.99 10.55
CA LYS A 120 14.06 8.41 10.41
C LYS A 120 13.45 8.68 9.03
N GLN A 121 14.05 8.15 7.99
CA GLN A 121 13.60 8.33 6.62
C GLN A 121 12.23 7.68 6.39
N ALA A 122 12.02 6.45 6.86
CA ALA A 122 10.73 5.78 6.80
C ALA A 122 9.64 6.58 7.54
N GLY A 123 9.97 7.14 8.71
CA GLY A 123 9.09 8.03 9.46
C GLY A 123 8.77 9.33 8.73
N LEU A 124 9.74 9.94 8.04
CA LEU A 124 9.53 11.15 7.23
C LEU A 124 8.62 10.87 6.03
N VAL A 125 8.80 9.74 5.35
CA VAL A 125 7.92 9.33 4.25
C VAL A 125 6.48 9.18 4.74
N MET A 126 6.26 8.52 5.87
CA MET A 126 4.93 8.39 6.47
C MET A 126 4.33 9.74 6.89
N ALA A 127 5.16 10.65 7.43
CA ALA A 127 4.73 12.00 7.77
C ALA A 127 4.32 12.79 6.51
N ALA A 128 5.10 12.69 5.43
CA ALA A 128 4.77 13.32 4.15
C ALA A 128 3.43 12.79 3.59
N ILE A 129 3.20 11.48 3.63
CA ILE A 129 1.91 10.89 3.23
C ILE A 129 0.76 11.47 4.07
N ARG A 130 0.91 11.53 5.39
CA ARG A 130 -0.09 12.09 6.30
C ARG A 130 -0.40 13.56 5.96
N ASP A 131 0.64 14.39 5.85
CA ASP A 131 0.49 15.83 5.64
C ASP A 131 -0.18 16.11 4.29
N ARG A 132 0.21 15.38 3.23
CA ARG A 132 -0.43 15.51 1.91
C ARG A 132 -1.89 15.03 1.93
N MET A 133 -2.20 13.94 2.64
CA MET A 133 -3.60 13.50 2.81
C MET A 133 -4.43 14.54 3.56
N GLU A 134 -3.86 15.20 4.57
CA GLU A 134 -4.54 16.28 5.29
C GLU A 134 -4.82 17.48 4.35
N ASP A 135 -3.85 17.87 3.53
CA ASP A 135 -4.03 18.95 2.56
C ASP A 135 -5.07 18.60 1.48
N HIS A 136 -5.07 17.36 0.99
CA HIS A 136 -6.10 16.88 0.06
C HIS A 136 -7.50 16.93 0.70
N GLY A 137 -7.62 16.53 1.98
CA GLY A 137 -8.88 16.55 2.71
C GLY A 137 -9.44 17.96 2.95
N ARG A 138 -8.60 19.00 2.92
CA ARG A 138 -9.05 20.41 3.01
C ARG A 138 -9.70 20.90 1.70
N GLN A 139 -9.50 20.19 0.60
CA GLN A 139 -10.07 20.55 -0.69
C GLN A 139 -11.50 20.02 -0.82
N ALA A 140 -12.46 20.90 -0.97
CA ALA A 140 -13.89 20.58 -0.95
C ALA A 140 -14.33 19.52 -1.99
N GLY A 141 -13.56 19.35 -3.07
CA GLY A 141 -13.83 18.38 -4.14
C GLY A 141 -13.25 16.98 -3.88
N THR A 142 -12.34 16.83 -2.93
CA THR A 142 -11.67 15.55 -2.67
C THR A 142 -12.47 14.72 -1.66
N ARG A 143 -12.85 13.52 -2.06
CA ARG A 143 -13.59 12.58 -1.21
C ARG A 143 -12.71 11.48 -0.64
N TYR A 144 -11.65 11.14 -1.35
CA TYR A 144 -10.71 10.12 -0.95
C TYR A 144 -9.30 10.43 -1.47
N THR A 145 -8.28 10.06 -0.73
CA THR A 145 -6.89 10.11 -1.19
C THR A 145 -6.27 8.72 -1.13
N GLN A 146 -5.90 8.20 -2.29
CA GLN A 146 -5.17 6.95 -2.39
C GLN A 146 -3.66 7.24 -2.41
N ALA A 147 -2.94 6.79 -1.39
CA ALA A 147 -1.48 6.71 -1.42
C ALA A 147 -1.04 5.31 -1.83
N ILE A 148 -0.05 5.24 -2.72
CA ILE A 148 0.53 3.99 -3.21
C ILE A 148 2.04 4.13 -3.40
N VAL A 149 2.75 3.01 -3.31
CA VAL A 149 4.12 2.86 -3.81
C VAL A 149 4.15 1.65 -4.73
N ASN A 150 4.63 1.85 -5.94
CA ASN A 150 4.87 0.79 -6.90
C ASN A 150 6.38 0.61 -7.03
N ALA A 151 6.91 -0.54 -6.69
CA ALA A 151 8.32 -0.86 -6.81
C ALA A 151 8.53 -2.02 -7.79
N GLY A 152 9.35 -1.78 -8.81
CA GLY A 152 9.61 -2.73 -9.88
C GLY A 152 8.55 -2.73 -10.99
N ARG A 153 8.94 -3.20 -12.18
CA ARG A 153 8.11 -3.16 -13.41
C ARG A 153 6.83 -3.98 -13.28
N ALA A 154 6.88 -5.15 -12.64
CA ALA A 154 5.70 -6.00 -12.46
C ALA A 154 4.66 -5.38 -11.52
N ALA A 155 5.05 -4.40 -10.71
CA ALA A 155 4.17 -3.62 -9.86
C ALA A 155 3.66 -2.33 -10.53
N GLY A 156 4.06 -2.04 -11.77
CA GLY A 156 3.66 -0.87 -12.52
C GLY A 156 4.53 0.37 -12.29
N ALA A 157 5.72 0.23 -11.73
CA ALA A 157 6.67 1.32 -11.67
C ALA A 157 7.18 1.69 -13.08
N SER A 158 7.24 2.98 -13.37
CA SER A 158 7.78 3.53 -14.62
C SER A 158 9.21 4.05 -14.49
N LEU A 159 9.68 4.29 -13.27
CA LEU A 159 11.02 4.76 -12.93
C LEU A 159 11.59 3.90 -11.80
N GLU A 160 12.90 3.67 -11.81
CA GLU A 160 13.59 2.89 -10.77
C GLU A 160 13.74 3.67 -9.47
N HIS A 161 13.98 4.99 -9.57
CA HIS A 161 14.12 5.85 -8.39
C HIS A 161 12.90 5.70 -7.45
N PRO A 162 13.10 5.46 -6.14
CA PRO A 162 12.01 5.13 -5.22
C PRO A 162 11.02 6.27 -5.08
N HIS A 163 9.80 6.02 -5.50
CA HIS A 163 8.72 6.99 -5.43
C HIS A 163 7.37 6.36 -5.12
N GLY A 164 6.53 7.14 -4.49
CA GLY A 164 5.11 6.86 -4.30
C GLY A 164 4.26 7.87 -5.05
N GLN A 165 2.95 7.69 -5.00
CA GLN A 165 1.97 8.58 -5.59
C GLN A 165 0.82 8.81 -4.63
N LEU A 166 0.26 10.03 -4.65
CA LEU A 166 -0.98 10.36 -3.95
C LEU A 166 -1.99 10.87 -4.97
N LEU A 167 -3.16 10.24 -4.99
CA LEU A 167 -4.25 10.60 -5.88
C LEU A 167 -5.46 11.04 -5.05
N GLY A 168 -5.72 12.35 -5.02
CA GLY A 168 -6.94 12.94 -4.44
C GLY A 168 -8.06 12.88 -5.46
N ILE A 169 -9.14 12.14 -5.17
CA ILE A 169 -10.22 11.87 -6.12
C ILE A 169 -11.59 12.30 -5.59
N PRO A 170 -12.54 12.67 -6.47
CA PRO A 170 -13.82 13.25 -6.07
C PRO A 170 -14.90 12.23 -5.72
N PHE A 171 -14.54 10.95 -5.56
CA PHE A 171 -15.47 9.88 -5.20
C PHE A 171 -14.78 8.86 -4.29
N VAL A 172 -15.56 8.02 -3.63
CA VAL A 172 -15.02 6.88 -2.85
C VAL A 172 -14.87 5.68 -3.78
N PRO A 173 -13.65 5.10 -3.92
CA PRO A 173 -13.44 3.90 -4.73
C PRO A 173 -14.26 2.70 -4.25
N GLY A 174 -14.64 1.83 -5.19
CA GLY A 174 -15.44 0.64 -4.87
C GLY A 174 -14.82 -0.27 -3.82
N GLU A 175 -13.50 -0.46 -3.86
CA GLU A 175 -12.75 -1.28 -2.88
C GLU A 175 -12.91 -0.71 -1.45
N ILE A 176 -12.69 0.59 -1.29
CA ILE A 176 -12.85 1.28 0.01
C ILE A 176 -14.31 1.24 0.49
N ALA A 177 -15.27 1.41 -0.42
CA ALA A 177 -16.68 1.30 -0.09
C ALA A 177 -17.08 -0.14 0.32
N GLU A 178 -16.43 -1.17 -0.21
CA GLU A 178 -16.61 -2.56 0.24
C GLU A 178 -16.03 -2.78 1.63
N GLU A 179 -14.83 -2.27 1.91
CA GLU A 179 -14.22 -2.35 3.24
C GLU A 179 -15.06 -1.61 4.29
N GLN A 180 -15.54 -0.40 4.00
CA GLN A 180 -16.46 0.30 4.90
C GLN A 180 -17.67 -0.56 5.25
N ARG A 181 -18.31 -1.18 4.25
CA ARG A 181 -19.40 -2.12 4.50
C ARG A 181 -18.98 -3.35 5.31
N GLY A 182 -17.71 -3.77 5.21
CA GLY A 182 -17.12 -4.82 6.03
C GLY A 182 -17.07 -4.42 7.51
N PHE A 183 -16.57 -3.22 7.80
CA PHE A 183 -16.55 -2.66 9.15
C PHE A 183 -17.97 -2.47 9.70
N GLU A 184 -18.89 -1.89 8.93
CA GLU A 184 -20.29 -1.66 9.32
C GLU A 184 -21.06 -2.96 9.62
N ARG A 185 -20.76 -4.05 8.91
CA ARG A 185 -21.41 -5.35 9.13
C ARG A 185 -20.90 -6.08 10.37
N PHE A 186 -19.74 -5.69 10.88
CA PHE A 186 -19.16 -6.34 12.04
C PHE A 186 -19.85 -5.85 13.33
N ASP A 187 -20.54 -6.76 13.98
CA ASP A 187 -21.21 -6.49 15.27
C ASP A 187 -20.19 -6.56 16.41
N GLY A 188 -19.47 -5.48 16.63
CA GLY A 188 -18.42 -5.42 17.63
C GLY A 188 -17.77 -4.04 17.67
N SER A 189 -16.58 -3.94 18.24
CA SER A 189 -15.84 -2.68 18.30
C SER A 189 -15.28 -2.32 16.91
N CYS A 190 -14.18 -2.92 16.52
CA CYS A 190 -13.58 -2.69 15.22
C CYS A 190 -13.14 -4.03 14.64
N LEU A 191 -13.49 -4.29 13.39
CA LEU A 191 -13.16 -5.54 12.70
C LEU A 191 -11.64 -5.83 12.71
N LEU A 192 -10.81 -4.86 12.39
CA LEU A 192 -9.35 -5.07 12.37
C LEU A 192 -8.74 -5.11 13.77
N CYS A 193 -9.25 -4.38 14.75
CA CYS A 193 -8.83 -4.54 16.15
C CYS A 193 -9.11 -5.95 16.65
N THR A 194 -10.30 -6.49 16.37
CA THR A 194 -10.68 -7.87 16.74
C THR A 194 -9.86 -8.90 15.98
N THR A 195 -9.63 -8.68 14.68
CA THR A 195 -8.76 -9.55 13.87
C THR A 195 -7.34 -9.59 14.45
N MET A 196 -6.78 -8.43 14.76
CA MET A 196 -5.43 -8.31 15.33
C MET A 196 -5.31 -9.05 16.66
N GLN A 197 -6.30 -8.90 17.55
CA GLN A 197 -6.32 -9.61 18.82
C GLN A 197 -6.37 -11.13 18.60
N ALA A 198 -7.26 -11.62 17.75
CA ALA A 198 -7.41 -13.05 17.45
C ALA A 198 -6.13 -13.63 16.81
N GLU A 199 -5.46 -12.88 15.93
CA GLU A 199 -4.20 -13.30 15.32
C GLU A 199 -3.04 -13.33 16.32
N LEU A 200 -2.97 -12.38 17.24
CA LEU A 200 -1.98 -12.37 18.33
C LEU A 200 -2.17 -13.56 19.26
N GLU A 201 -3.41 -13.89 19.63
CA GLU A 201 -3.74 -15.06 20.46
C GLU A 201 -3.41 -16.37 19.75
N ALA A 202 -3.71 -16.48 18.44
CA ALA A 202 -3.42 -17.67 17.66
C ALA A 202 -1.92 -17.84 17.34
N GLY A 203 -1.19 -16.74 17.09
CA GLY A 203 0.24 -16.70 16.84
C GLY A 203 0.72 -17.30 15.50
N HIS A 204 -0.20 -17.78 14.64
CA HIS A 204 0.17 -18.55 13.45
C HIS A 204 0.54 -17.66 12.24
N ARG A 205 0.01 -16.45 12.17
CA ARG A 205 0.13 -15.53 11.01
C ARG A 205 0.69 -14.18 11.36
N VAL A 206 1.19 -14.00 12.58
CA VAL A 206 1.87 -12.77 13.02
C VAL A 206 3.32 -12.82 12.56
N VAL A 207 3.71 -11.94 11.67
CA VAL A 207 5.10 -11.79 11.20
C VAL A 207 5.92 -10.99 12.21
N HIS A 208 5.33 -9.90 12.72
CA HIS A 208 5.90 -9.01 13.72
C HIS A 208 4.80 -8.41 14.59
N ALA A 209 5.13 -8.19 15.88
CA ALA A 209 4.31 -7.39 16.77
C ALA A 209 5.20 -6.66 17.79
N ASP A 210 4.90 -5.37 17.99
CA ASP A 210 5.46 -4.57 19.09
C ASP A 210 4.32 -3.77 19.78
N GLU A 211 4.67 -2.78 20.62
CA GLU A 211 3.70 -1.95 21.35
C GLU A 211 2.80 -1.11 20.41
N ARG A 212 3.18 -0.88 19.15
CA ARG A 212 2.54 0.08 18.25
C ARG A 212 2.01 -0.50 16.96
N VAL A 213 2.58 -1.60 16.50
CA VAL A 213 2.26 -2.16 15.18
C VAL A 213 2.21 -3.67 15.22
N VAL A 214 1.35 -4.24 14.38
CA VAL A 214 1.30 -5.67 14.11
C VAL A 214 1.39 -5.88 12.59
N VAL A 215 2.22 -6.83 12.17
CA VAL A 215 2.32 -7.28 10.78
C VAL A 215 1.79 -8.70 10.69
N LEU A 216 0.83 -8.90 9.83
CA LEU A 216 0.15 -10.19 9.62
C LEU A 216 0.35 -10.68 8.18
N CYS A 217 0.40 -12.02 8.00
CA CYS A 217 -0.04 -12.64 6.76
C CYS A 217 -1.54 -12.90 6.91
N PRO A 218 -2.45 -12.10 6.34
CA PRO A 218 -3.88 -12.21 6.61
C PRO A 218 -4.41 -13.61 6.31
N PHE A 219 -5.32 -14.14 7.13
CA PHE A 219 -5.96 -15.45 6.93
C PHE A 219 -6.51 -15.61 5.50
N TRP A 220 -6.96 -14.50 4.92
CA TRP A 220 -7.52 -14.38 3.56
C TRP A 220 -6.53 -13.82 2.54
N SER A 221 -5.22 -13.99 2.72
CA SER A 221 -4.22 -13.47 1.77
C SER A 221 -4.55 -13.87 0.33
N ALA A 222 -4.68 -12.88 -0.54
CA ALA A 222 -5.08 -13.07 -1.93
C ALA A 222 -3.89 -13.47 -2.84
N SER A 223 -2.66 -13.28 -2.37
CA SER A 223 -1.43 -13.59 -3.10
C SER A 223 -0.33 -14.12 -2.16
N PRO A 224 0.67 -14.84 -2.70
CA PRO A 224 1.80 -15.30 -1.91
C PRO A 224 2.51 -14.16 -1.19
N TYR A 225 2.83 -14.39 0.10
CA TYR A 225 3.55 -13.45 0.97
C TYR A 225 2.88 -12.06 1.12
N GLN A 226 1.59 -11.93 0.82
CA GLN A 226 0.85 -10.72 1.13
C GLN A 226 0.90 -10.46 2.64
N MET A 227 1.20 -9.21 3.02
CA MET A 227 1.20 -8.78 4.42
C MET A 227 0.26 -7.61 4.62
N LEU A 228 -0.24 -7.49 5.85
CA LEU A 228 -1.04 -6.38 6.33
C LEU A 228 -0.33 -5.77 7.53
N VAL A 229 -0.03 -4.48 7.45
CA VAL A 229 0.60 -3.71 8.53
C VAL A 229 -0.47 -2.88 9.20
N LEU A 230 -0.69 -3.14 10.49
CA LEU A 230 -1.78 -2.57 11.30
C LEU A 230 -1.19 -1.76 12.45
N PRO A 231 -1.48 -0.47 12.59
CA PRO A 231 -1.21 0.24 13.85
C PRO A 231 -2.08 -0.35 14.96
N ARG A 232 -1.55 -0.49 16.17
CA ARG A 232 -2.34 -0.97 17.33
C ARG A 232 -3.27 0.09 17.88
N THR A 233 -2.91 1.35 17.71
CA THR A 233 -3.79 2.47 18.03
C THR A 233 -4.89 2.54 16.98
N HIS A 234 -6.14 2.35 17.41
CA HIS A 234 -7.28 2.50 16.52
C HIS A 234 -7.41 3.96 16.07
N ALA A 235 -7.43 4.14 14.77
CA ALA A 235 -7.73 5.41 14.11
C ALA A 235 -8.38 5.11 12.75
N GLU A 236 -9.39 5.86 12.39
CA GLU A 236 -10.11 5.64 11.12
C GLU A 236 -9.31 6.16 9.94
N HIS A 237 -8.68 7.30 10.12
CA HIS A 237 -7.92 7.97 9.08
C HIS A 237 -6.43 8.08 9.42
N LEU A 238 -5.56 7.89 8.43
CA LEU A 238 -4.10 7.98 8.61
C LEU A 238 -3.66 9.35 9.14
N THR A 239 -4.39 10.42 8.84
CA THR A 239 -4.09 11.76 9.35
C THR A 239 -4.22 11.89 10.87
N GLU A 240 -4.91 10.97 11.54
CA GLU A 240 -5.06 10.92 12.99
C GLU A 240 -3.88 10.21 13.69
N ALA A 241 -3.01 9.56 12.90
CA ALA A 241 -1.89 8.81 13.44
C ALA A 241 -0.88 9.72 14.15
N SER A 242 -0.45 9.29 15.34
CA SER A 242 0.61 10.02 16.06
C SER A 242 1.95 9.90 15.34
N PRO A 243 2.88 10.86 15.52
CA PRO A 243 4.22 10.75 14.93
C PRO A 243 4.94 9.44 15.29
N LYS A 244 4.70 8.91 16.48
CA LYS A 244 5.30 7.64 16.93
C LYS A 244 4.70 6.44 16.19
N ASP A 245 3.40 6.45 15.90
CA ASP A 245 2.73 5.39 15.14
C ASP A 245 3.15 5.43 13.67
N LEU A 246 3.32 6.63 13.09
CA LEU A 246 3.86 6.77 11.72
C LEU A 246 5.27 6.18 11.59
N VAL A 247 6.17 6.48 12.53
CA VAL A 247 7.52 5.91 12.53
C VAL A 247 7.45 4.39 12.69
N ALA A 248 6.62 3.87 13.60
CA ALA A 248 6.48 2.44 13.83
C ALA A 248 5.97 1.70 12.59
N VAL A 249 4.92 2.24 11.94
CA VAL A 249 4.37 1.65 10.70
C VAL A 249 5.37 1.76 9.55
N GLY A 250 6.03 2.90 9.36
CA GLY A 250 7.07 3.08 8.33
C GLY A 250 8.21 2.08 8.47
N ARG A 251 8.68 1.86 9.70
CA ARG A 251 9.67 0.84 10.03
C ARG A 251 9.15 -0.57 9.77
N ALA A 252 7.94 -0.89 10.21
CA ALA A 252 7.35 -2.22 10.01
C ALA A 252 7.17 -2.56 8.52
N VAL A 253 6.81 -1.58 7.68
CA VAL A 253 6.79 -1.76 6.20
C VAL A 253 8.20 -2.07 5.69
N ARG A 254 9.22 -1.28 6.08
CA ARG A 254 10.62 -1.54 5.70
C ARG A 254 11.06 -2.96 6.07
N ASP A 255 10.84 -3.34 7.31
CA ASP A 255 11.29 -4.62 7.84
C ASP A 255 10.54 -5.80 7.19
N SER A 256 9.27 -5.60 6.85
CA SER A 256 8.47 -6.55 6.05
C SER A 256 9.08 -6.77 4.66
N LEU A 257 9.52 -5.70 4.00
CA LEU A 257 10.18 -5.77 2.69
C LEU A 257 11.58 -6.39 2.78
N MET A 258 12.33 -6.12 3.86
CA MET A 258 13.60 -6.79 4.11
C MET A 258 13.42 -8.30 4.31
N ALA A 259 12.43 -8.73 5.09
CA ALA A 259 12.10 -10.14 5.27
C ALA A 259 11.68 -10.79 3.96
N LEU A 260 10.84 -10.11 3.17
CA LEU A 260 10.43 -10.59 1.84
C LEU A 260 11.65 -10.76 0.92
N ARG A 261 12.55 -9.76 0.87
CA ARG A 261 13.79 -9.82 0.08
C ARG A 261 14.72 -10.95 0.53
N ALA A 262 14.80 -11.23 1.83
CA ALA A 262 15.60 -12.34 2.35
C ALA A 262 15.06 -13.72 1.94
N VAL A 263 13.72 -13.84 1.80
CA VAL A 263 13.06 -15.09 1.37
C VAL A 263 13.07 -15.29 -0.14
N MET A 264 12.80 -14.22 -0.91
CA MET A 264 12.47 -14.30 -2.33
C MET A 264 13.51 -13.65 -3.24
N GLY A 265 14.52 -12.96 -2.69
CA GLY A 265 15.36 -12.05 -3.47
C GLY A 265 14.63 -10.75 -3.81
N GLN A 266 15.05 -10.10 -4.88
CA GLN A 266 14.37 -8.89 -5.37
C GLN A 266 13.00 -9.27 -5.93
N VAL A 267 11.97 -8.57 -5.46
CA VAL A 267 10.56 -8.80 -5.84
C VAL A 267 9.88 -7.46 -6.05
N SER A 268 9.21 -7.32 -7.16
CA SER A 268 8.30 -6.19 -7.37
C SER A 268 7.14 -6.24 -6.38
N TYR A 269 6.75 -5.08 -5.85
CA TYR A 269 5.63 -5.00 -4.88
C TYR A 269 4.84 -3.71 -5.00
N ASN A 270 3.61 -3.74 -4.51
CA ASN A 270 2.82 -2.55 -4.28
C ASN A 270 2.61 -2.37 -2.77
N LEU A 271 2.83 -1.15 -2.27
CA LEU A 271 2.28 -0.70 -0.99
C LEU A 271 0.99 0.07 -1.29
N VAL A 272 -0.07 -0.29 -0.60
CA VAL A 272 -1.38 0.37 -0.76
C VAL A 272 -1.86 0.79 0.62
N PHE A 273 -2.06 2.09 0.80
CA PHE A 273 -2.49 2.67 2.06
C PHE A 273 -4.00 2.84 2.02
N HIS A 274 -4.70 2.13 2.89
CA HIS A 274 -6.14 2.27 3.06
C HIS A 274 -6.46 3.09 4.31
N THR A 275 -7.36 4.03 4.14
CA THR A 275 -7.83 4.96 5.17
C THR A 275 -9.30 5.26 4.95
N ALA A 276 -10.00 5.77 5.94
CA ALA A 276 -11.37 6.25 5.76
C ALA A 276 -11.44 7.33 4.67
N PRO A 277 -12.57 7.47 3.97
CA PRO A 277 -12.80 8.64 3.12
C PRO A 277 -12.77 9.95 3.90
N HIS A 278 -12.36 11.04 3.25
CA HIS A 278 -12.37 12.36 3.88
C HIS A 278 -13.77 12.78 4.30
N HIS A 279 -13.90 13.34 5.50
CA HIS A 279 -15.15 13.86 6.06
C HIS A 279 -16.29 12.83 6.16
N HIS A 280 -15.96 11.55 6.14
CA HIS A 280 -16.96 10.50 6.30
C HIS A 280 -16.94 9.99 7.74
N PRO A 281 -18.05 10.14 8.48
CA PRO A 281 -18.22 9.47 9.76
C PRO A 281 -18.50 7.99 9.49
N GLY A 282 -17.70 7.10 9.98
CA GLY A 282 -17.93 5.67 9.81
C GLY A 282 -16.77 4.86 10.35
N ASP A 283 -17.04 3.64 10.75
CA ASP A 283 -16.03 2.73 11.26
C ASP A 283 -15.00 2.39 10.17
N PHE A 284 -13.75 2.59 10.49
CA PHE A 284 -12.62 2.19 9.69
C PHE A 284 -11.42 1.95 10.62
N HIS A 285 -10.36 1.34 10.09
CA HIS A 285 -9.08 1.28 10.75
C HIS A 285 -8.02 1.36 9.66
N TRP A 286 -7.29 2.46 9.59
CA TRP A 286 -6.29 2.63 8.54
C TRP A 286 -5.19 1.57 8.63
N HIS A 287 -4.73 1.11 7.49
CA HIS A 287 -3.76 0.03 7.38
C HIS A 287 -2.98 0.09 6.07
N VAL A 288 -1.90 -0.68 6.00
CA VAL A 288 -1.06 -0.75 4.80
C VAL A 288 -1.01 -2.19 4.30
N HIS A 289 -1.38 -2.38 3.04
CA HIS A 289 -1.15 -3.63 2.34
C HIS A 289 0.24 -3.66 1.73
N VAL A 290 0.98 -4.73 1.97
CA VAL A 290 2.22 -5.07 1.27
C VAL A 290 1.89 -6.22 0.32
N ASN A 291 1.84 -5.93 -0.97
CA ASN A 291 1.39 -6.84 -2.01
C ASN A 291 2.55 -7.22 -2.95
N PRO A 292 3.27 -8.33 -2.71
CA PRO A 292 4.30 -8.81 -3.62
C PRO A 292 3.68 -9.26 -4.95
N ARG A 293 4.36 -8.98 -6.05
CA ARG A 293 3.92 -9.32 -7.42
C ARG A 293 4.63 -10.58 -7.92
N ILE A 294 4.37 -11.70 -7.22
CA ILE A 294 4.98 -13.00 -7.48
C ILE A 294 4.17 -13.79 -8.51
N THR A 295 2.85 -13.70 -8.42
CA THR A 295 1.92 -14.36 -9.34
C THR A 295 1.13 -13.35 -10.17
N SER A 296 0.75 -13.75 -11.39
CA SER A 296 -0.08 -12.91 -12.26
C SER A 296 -1.56 -13.25 -12.09
N VAL A 297 -2.40 -12.22 -12.08
CA VAL A 297 -3.86 -12.39 -12.16
C VAL A 297 -4.21 -12.94 -13.54
N ALA A 298 -4.85 -14.10 -13.59
CA ALA A 298 -5.19 -14.81 -14.82
C ALA A 298 -6.71 -14.78 -15.10
N GLY A 299 -7.13 -15.52 -16.12
CA GLY A 299 -8.51 -15.45 -16.61
C GLY A 299 -9.58 -15.81 -15.58
N PHE A 300 -9.29 -16.75 -14.67
CA PHE A 300 -10.25 -17.11 -13.61
C PHE A 300 -10.47 -15.95 -12.64
N GLU A 301 -9.38 -15.39 -12.12
CA GLU A 301 -9.43 -14.26 -11.19
C GLU A 301 -10.08 -13.02 -11.82
N GLN A 302 -9.74 -12.73 -13.09
CA GLN A 302 -10.34 -11.62 -13.84
C GLN A 302 -11.84 -11.82 -14.09
N GLY A 303 -12.25 -13.06 -14.38
CA GLY A 303 -13.65 -13.38 -14.71
C GLY A 303 -14.56 -13.50 -13.49
N THR A 304 -14.00 -13.84 -12.32
CA THR A 304 -14.79 -14.16 -11.12
C THR A 304 -14.53 -13.22 -9.94
N GLY A 305 -13.41 -12.50 -9.92
CA GLY A 305 -12.93 -11.76 -8.76
C GLY A 305 -12.42 -12.64 -7.61
N VAL A 306 -12.44 -13.97 -7.76
CA VAL A 306 -11.94 -14.90 -6.74
C VAL A 306 -10.45 -15.13 -6.97
N MET A 307 -9.63 -14.71 -6.04
CA MET A 307 -8.18 -14.88 -6.11
C MET A 307 -7.77 -16.31 -5.75
N ILE A 308 -6.72 -16.80 -6.39
CA ILE A 308 -6.11 -18.11 -6.08
C ILE A 308 -4.72 -17.86 -5.52
N ASN A 309 -4.57 -18.06 -4.22
CA ASN A 309 -3.29 -18.02 -3.54
C ASN A 309 -2.72 -19.44 -3.42
N ILE A 310 -1.54 -19.65 -3.97
CA ILE A 310 -0.84 -20.96 -3.93
C ILE A 310 -0.02 -21.15 -2.65
N MET A 311 0.20 -20.07 -1.87
CA MET A 311 0.98 -20.07 -0.63
C MET A 311 0.06 -19.88 0.57
N PRO A 312 -0.10 -20.90 1.46
CA PRO A 312 -0.82 -20.69 2.71
C PRO A 312 -0.22 -19.56 3.55
N PRO A 313 -1.03 -18.65 4.09
CA PRO A 313 -0.55 -17.54 4.92
C PRO A 313 0.31 -17.96 6.11
N GLU A 314 -0.01 -19.11 6.73
CA GLU A 314 0.74 -19.69 7.84
C GLU A 314 2.16 -20.06 7.43
N LEU A 315 2.31 -20.64 6.23
CA LEU A 315 3.62 -21.02 5.69
C LEU A 315 4.41 -19.78 5.27
N ALA A 316 3.76 -18.83 4.61
CA ALA A 316 4.36 -17.55 4.26
C ALA A 316 4.89 -16.81 5.51
N CYS A 317 4.08 -16.77 6.57
CA CYS A 317 4.46 -16.18 7.85
C CYS A 317 5.69 -16.87 8.46
N ASN A 318 5.73 -18.19 8.48
CA ASN A 318 6.89 -18.94 8.99
C ASN A 318 8.18 -18.62 8.22
N HIS A 319 8.10 -18.52 6.89
CA HIS A 319 9.25 -18.15 6.06
C HIS A 319 9.73 -16.73 6.36
N LEU A 320 8.80 -15.77 6.45
CA LEU A 320 9.11 -14.36 6.73
C LEU A 320 9.73 -14.21 8.13
N ARG A 321 9.15 -14.84 9.15
CA ARG A 321 9.67 -14.81 10.55
C ARG A 321 11.07 -15.38 10.67
N ALA A 322 11.36 -16.48 9.98
CA ALA A 322 12.67 -17.11 10.00
C ALA A 322 13.78 -16.22 9.40
N ASN A 323 13.41 -15.22 8.60
CA ASN A 323 14.32 -14.33 7.88
C ASN A 323 14.11 -12.85 8.24
N ALA A 324 13.19 -12.54 9.15
CA ALA A 324 12.92 -11.18 9.58
C ALA A 324 14.01 -10.69 10.56
N PRO A 325 14.45 -9.42 10.43
CA PRO A 325 15.29 -8.79 11.45
C PRO A 325 14.50 -8.48 12.74
N LEU A 326 13.21 -8.75 12.75
CA LEU A 326 12.25 -8.36 13.78
C LEU A 326 11.97 -9.51 14.74
N GLY A 327 12.12 -9.24 16.04
CA GLY A 327 11.59 -10.08 17.11
C GLY A 327 10.06 -9.99 17.18
N VAL A 328 9.42 -11.06 17.63
CA VAL A 328 8.02 -11.03 18.05
C VAL A 328 8.03 -10.86 19.56
N ASP A 329 7.96 -9.64 20.05
CA ASP A 329 7.64 -9.36 21.44
C ASP A 329 6.13 -9.48 21.64
N VAL A 330 5.69 -10.72 21.84
CA VAL A 330 4.32 -11.00 22.30
C VAL A 330 4.37 -10.94 23.83
N ALA A 331 4.18 -9.75 24.39
CA ALA A 331 3.91 -9.58 25.82
C ALA A 331 2.40 -9.50 26.05
#